data_870495ac52d49c5d4173d0d5ed4b0b4d
#
_entry.id   870495ac52d49c5d4173d0d5ed4b0b4d
#
_cell.length_a   1.000
_cell.length_b   1.000
_cell.length_c   1.000
_cell.angle_alpha   90.00
_cell.angle_beta   90.00
_cell.angle_gamma   90.00
#
_symmetry.space_group_name_H-M   'P 1'
#
loop_
_entity.id
_entity.type
_entity.pdbx_description
1 polymer ?
#
loop_
_entity_poly.entity_id
_entity_poly.type
_entity_poly.pdbx_seq_one_letter_code
_entity_poly.pdbx_strand_id
1 'polypeptide(L)'
;MNENRNIKCAPSDRTQNWTSIDWNKAEEAVKKLQARIVKAQKEGKYGKVKALQWTLTHSFYAKALAVKRVTSNSGSKTSGVDKVLWKTPESKYKAIATLKRRGYKPLPLKRVNIKKSNGKLRPLGIPTMKDRAMQALYLMALDPVAETTSDKYSFGFRKNRCCADAMIRCHTLLSRTYSPEWVLELSLIHISEPTRPRLI
;
A
#
# COMPACT_ATOMS: atom_id res chain seq x y z
N MET A 1 -27.24 -13.18 51.04
CA MET A 1 -27.82 -13.33 49.69
C MET A 1 -26.72 -12.99 48.70
N ASN A 2 -26.09 -14.04 48.14
CA ASN A 2 -24.98 -13.91 47.18
C ASN A 2 -25.56 -14.07 45.78
N GLU A 3 -25.65 -12.99 45.02
CA GLU A 3 -26.00 -13.05 43.62
C GLU A 3 -24.81 -13.54 42.78
N ASN A 4 -24.87 -14.78 42.35
CA ASN A 4 -24.00 -15.36 41.33
C ASN A 4 -24.20 -14.60 40.01
N ARG A 5 -23.29 -13.68 39.69
CA ARG A 5 -23.19 -13.12 38.33
C ARG A 5 -22.60 -14.20 37.40
N ASN A 6 -23.48 -14.89 36.68
CA ASN A 6 -23.12 -15.73 35.57
C ASN A 6 -22.43 -14.86 34.50
N ILE A 7 -21.11 -14.86 34.52
CA ILE A 7 -20.29 -14.34 33.41
C ILE A 7 -20.47 -15.36 32.28
N LYS A 8 -21.38 -15.08 31.35
CA LYS A 8 -21.48 -15.83 30.10
C LYS A 8 -20.19 -15.57 29.32
N CYS A 9 -19.26 -16.53 29.39
CA CYS A 9 -18.15 -16.61 28.45
C CYS A 9 -18.74 -16.61 27.03
N ALA A 10 -18.30 -15.67 26.21
CA ALA A 10 -18.68 -15.65 24.81
C ALA A 10 -18.31 -17.00 24.15
N PRO A 11 -19.17 -17.59 23.32
CA PRO A 11 -18.89 -18.86 22.71
C PRO A 11 -17.63 -18.75 21.83
N SER A 12 -16.58 -19.51 22.19
CA SER A 12 -15.30 -19.54 21.53
C SER A 12 -15.30 -20.27 20.18
N ASP A 13 -16.46 -20.63 19.65
CA ASP A 13 -16.59 -21.50 18.48
C ASP A 13 -17.29 -20.83 17.28
N ARG A 14 -16.92 -19.58 17.00
CA ARG A 14 -17.10 -19.05 15.66
C ARG A 14 -15.88 -19.46 14.85
N THR A 15 -16.03 -20.52 14.03
CA THR A 15 -15.09 -20.82 12.95
C THR A 15 -14.82 -19.53 12.17
N GLN A 16 -13.72 -18.85 12.53
CA GLN A 16 -13.36 -17.57 11.90
C GLN A 16 -12.83 -17.89 10.50
N ASN A 17 -13.72 -17.79 9.52
CA ASN A 17 -13.46 -18.07 8.11
C ASN A 17 -13.31 -16.76 7.34
N TRP A 18 -12.63 -16.82 6.20
CA TRP A 18 -12.49 -15.69 5.27
C TRP A 18 -13.84 -15.08 4.87
N THR A 19 -14.87 -15.92 4.71
CA THR A 19 -16.24 -15.51 4.32
C THR A 19 -17.02 -14.82 5.44
N SER A 20 -16.65 -15.04 6.70
CA SER A 20 -17.30 -14.41 7.87
C SER A 20 -16.74 -13.01 8.20
N ILE A 21 -15.72 -12.53 7.46
CA ILE A 21 -15.15 -11.21 7.70
C ILE A 21 -16.10 -10.13 7.19
N ASP A 22 -16.51 -9.24 8.09
CA ASP A 22 -17.25 -8.02 7.73
C ASP A 22 -16.28 -6.99 7.12
N TRP A 23 -16.32 -6.89 5.79
CA TRP A 23 -15.42 -6.03 5.03
C TRP A 23 -15.72 -4.55 5.22
N ASN A 24 -16.99 -4.16 5.42
CA ASN A 24 -17.36 -2.77 5.66
C ASN A 24 -16.79 -2.30 7.00
N LYS A 25 -16.93 -3.11 8.04
CA LYS A 25 -16.33 -2.87 9.35
C LYS A 25 -14.80 -2.80 9.29
N ALA A 26 -14.19 -3.68 8.48
CA ALA A 26 -12.74 -3.67 8.29
C ALA A 26 -12.25 -2.38 7.63
N GLU A 27 -12.91 -1.94 6.56
CA GLU A 27 -12.58 -0.71 5.86
C GLU A 27 -12.78 0.52 6.74
N GLU A 28 -13.88 0.57 7.47
CA GLU A 28 -14.17 1.67 8.41
C GLU A 28 -13.13 1.76 9.53
N ALA A 29 -12.76 0.63 10.14
CA ALA A 29 -11.74 0.59 11.17
C ALA A 29 -10.38 1.12 10.68
N VAL A 30 -9.98 0.73 9.47
CA VAL A 30 -8.73 1.22 8.86
C VAL A 30 -8.82 2.70 8.51
N LYS A 31 -9.94 3.16 7.91
CA LYS A 31 -10.18 4.59 7.62
C LYS A 31 -10.11 5.46 8.88
N LYS A 32 -10.70 5.00 10.00
CA LYS A 32 -10.62 5.70 11.30
C LYS A 32 -9.18 5.85 11.79
N LEU A 33 -8.35 4.79 11.67
CA LEU A 33 -6.94 4.86 12.02
C LEU A 33 -6.15 5.80 11.09
N GLN A 34 -6.41 5.76 9.79
CA GLN A 34 -5.78 6.64 8.81
C GLN A 34 -6.13 8.12 9.06
N ALA A 35 -7.38 8.43 9.36
CA ALA A 35 -7.80 9.79 9.73
C ALA A 35 -7.08 10.30 10.99
N ARG A 36 -6.89 9.43 11.99
CA ARG A 36 -6.13 9.76 13.20
C ARG A 36 -4.64 9.99 12.92
N ILE A 37 -4.04 9.24 11.97
CA ILE A 37 -2.66 9.44 11.51
C ILE A 37 -2.54 10.82 10.84
N VAL A 38 -3.45 11.17 9.92
CA VAL A 38 -3.48 12.48 9.26
C VAL A 38 -3.57 13.61 10.29
N LYS A 39 -4.49 13.50 11.26
CA LYS A 39 -4.63 14.50 12.31
C LYS A 39 -3.34 14.66 13.12
N ALA A 40 -2.76 13.55 13.59
CA ALA A 40 -1.53 13.57 14.36
C ALA A 40 -0.34 14.13 13.56
N GLN A 41 -0.28 13.84 12.24
CA GLN A 41 0.75 14.38 11.34
C GLN A 41 0.63 15.89 11.18
N LYS A 42 -0.60 16.41 10.97
CA LYS A 42 -0.86 17.86 10.87
C LYS A 42 -0.54 18.60 12.17
N GLU A 43 -0.71 17.94 13.31
CA GLU A 43 -0.39 18.48 14.65
C GLU A 43 1.11 18.35 15.01
N GLY A 44 1.97 17.80 14.13
CA GLY A 44 3.40 17.57 14.39
C GLY A 44 3.69 16.51 15.47
N LYS A 45 2.69 15.71 15.86
CA LYS A 45 2.82 14.69 16.92
C LYS A 45 3.40 13.38 16.36
N TYR A 46 4.66 13.39 15.94
CA TYR A 46 5.31 12.26 15.24
C TYR A 46 5.37 10.96 16.07
N GLY A 47 5.52 11.06 17.40
CA GLY A 47 5.44 9.88 18.28
C GLY A 47 4.08 9.18 18.19
N LYS A 48 2.98 9.96 18.17
CA LYS A 48 1.62 9.45 17.99
C LYS A 48 1.38 8.87 16.60
N VAL A 49 1.97 9.47 15.56
CA VAL A 49 1.94 8.93 14.19
C VAL A 49 2.54 7.54 14.15
N LYS A 50 3.77 7.36 14.70
CA LYS A 50 4.46 6.06 14.77
C LYS A 50 3.63 5.01 15.53
N ALA A 51 3.04 5.38 16.67
CA ALA A 51 2.18 4.49 17.45
C ALA A 51 0.92 4.07 16.69
N LEU A 52 0.26 4.99 15.98
CA LEU A 52 -0.91 4.70 15.16
C LEU A 52 -0.57 3.84 13.93
N GLN A 53 0.55 4.09 13.26
CA GLN A 53 1.06 3.25 12.18
C GLN A 53 1.35 1.82 12.67
N TRP A 54 1.95 1.69 13.86
CA TRP A 54 2.17 0.40 14.49
C TRP A 54 0.84 -0.32 14.75
N THR A 55 -0.13 0.36 15.37
CA THR A 55 -1.47 -0.17 15.62
C THR A 55 -2.15 -0.64 14.33
N LEU A 56 -2.07 0.16 13.26
CA LEU A 56 -2.66 -0.18 11.97
C LEU A 56 -2.02 -1.44 11.39
N THR A 57 -0.70 -1.51 11.34
CA THR A 57 0.03 -2.66 10.76
C THR A 57 -0.13 -3.95 11.57
N HIS A 58 -0.52 -3.87 12.84
CA HIS A 58 -0.81 -5.01 13.71
C HIS A 58 -2.30 -5.38 13.73
N SER A 59 -3.17 -4.50 13.25
CA SER A 59 -4.62 -4.74 13.20
C SER A 59 -4.98 -5.92 12.29
N PHE A 60 -5.88 -6.79 12.80
CA PHE A 60 -6.44 -7.88 12.02
C PHE A 60 -7.11 -7.38 10.74
N TYR A 61 -7.92 -6.32 10.84
CA TYR A 61 -8.66 -5.77 9.72
C TYR A 61 -7.74 -5.20 8.62
N ALA A 62 -6.65 -4.53 8.98
CA ALA A 62 -5.69 -4.03 8.01
C ALA A 62 -4.97 -5.17 7.28
N LYS A 63 -4.58 -6.23 8.00
CA LYS A 63 -3.99 -7.43 7.41
C LYS A 63 -4.97 -8.16 6.48
N ALA A 64 -6.23 -8.30 6.89
CA ALA A 64 -7.28 -8.89 6.06
C ALA A 64 -7.50 -8.11 4.77
N LEU A 65 -7.57 -6.77 4.83
CA LEU A 65 -7.67 -5.90 3.65
C LEU A 65 -6.45 -5.99 2.74
N ALA A 66 -5.24 -6.11 3.31
CA ALA A 66 -4.03 -6.33 2.52
C ALA A 66 -4.07 -7.64 1.73
N VAL A 67 -4.51 -8.73 2.37
CA VAL A 67 -4.71 -10.03 1.70
C VAL A 67 -5.81 -9.92 0.64
N LYS A 68 -6.97 -9.30 0.96
CA LYS A 68 -8.06 -9.06 0.01
C LYS A 68 -7.57 -8.35 -1.24
N ARG A 69 -6.83 -7.24 -1.07
CA ARG A 69 -6.29 -6.44 -2.17
C ARG A 69 -5.41 -7.25 -3.11
N VAL A 70 -4.52 -8.08 -2.57
CA VAL A 70 -3.58 -8.88 -3.37
C VAL A 70 -4.26 -10.05 -4.07
N THR A 71 -5.32 -10.61 -3.48
CA THR A 71 -6.06 -11.74 -4.04
C THR A 71 -7.19 -11.34 -4.99
N SER A 72 -7.57 -10.05 -5.03
CA SER A 72 -8.62 -9.54 -5.93
C SER A 72 -8.11 -8.81 -7.16
N ASN A 73 -6.83 -8.49 -7.24
CA ASN A 73 -6.24 -7.80 -8.39
C ASN A 73 -5.88 -8.78 -9.53
N SER A 74 -5.58 -8.24 -10.72
CA SER A 74 -5.18 -9.03 -11.91
C SER A 74 -3.93 -9.89 -11.68
N GLY A 75 -3.01 -9.43 -10.81
CA GLY A 75 -1.80 -10.13 -10.42
C GLY A 75 -2.01 -11.33 -9.48
N SER A 76 -3.23 -11.57 -9.01
CA SER A 76 -3.55 -12.66 -8.06
C SER A 76 -3.25 -14.07 -8.59
N LYS A 77 -3.25 -14.23 -9.92
CA LYS A 77 -2.95 -15.49 -10.61
C LYS A 77 -1.46 -15.75 -10.82
N THR A 78 -0.59 -14.77 -10.53
CA THR A 78 0.85 -14.87 -10.79
C THR A 78 1.62 -15.07 -9.50
N SER A 79 2.31 -16.21 -9.35
CA SER A 79 3.15 -16.52 -8.19
C SER A 79 4.53 -15.89 -8.29
N GLY A 80 5.17 -15.67 -7.13
CA GLY A 80 6.59 -15.33 -7.03
C GLY A 80 7.51 -16.53 -7.23
N VAL A 81 8.71 -16.47 -6.66
CA VAL A 81 9.70 -17.58 -6.68
C VAL A 81 9.24 -18.79 -5.86
N ASP A 82 8.43 -18.56 -4.83
CA ASP A 82 7.86 -19.57 -3.94
C ASP A 82 6.75 -20.41 -4.57
N LYS A 83 6.28 -20.03 -5.77
CA LYS A 83 5.15 -20.65 -6.49
C LYS A 83 3.84 -20.71 -5.68
N VAL A 84 3.73 -20.01 -4.55
CA VAL A 84 2.56 -20.00 -3.68
C VAL A 84 1.50 -19.03 -4.20
N LEU A 85 0.23 -19.48 -4.21
CA LEU A 85 -0.95 -18.66 -4.51
C LEU A 85 -2.03 -18.88 -3.44
N TRP A 86 -2.72 -17.83 -3.08
CA TRP A 86 -3.83 -17.89 -2.12
C TRP A 86 -5.18 -17.94 -2.86
N LYS A 87 -5.57 -19.15 -3.27
CA LYS A 87 -6.79 -19.36 -4.06
C LYS A 87 -8.03 -19.65 -3.18
N THR A 88 -7.86 -20.49 -2.15
CA THR A 88 -8.97 -20.94 -1.29
C THR A 88 -9.22 -19.96 -0.13
N PRO A 89 -10.46 -19.90 0.40
CA PRO A 89 -10.77 -19.09 1.58
C PRO A 89 -9.87 -19.38 2.78
N GLU A 90 -9.57 -20.67 3.03
CA GLU A 90 -8.71 -21.08 4.13
C GLU A 90 -7.26 -20.57 3.94
N SER A 91 -6.71 -20.64 2.70
CA SER A 91 -5.37 -20.14 2.41
C SER A 91 -5.26 -18.63 2.61
N LYS A 92 -6.31 -17.88 2.23
CA LYS A 92 -6.41 -16.42 2.45
C LYS A 92 -6.47 -16.10 3.94
N TYR A 93 -7.28 -16.82 4.70
CA TYR A 93 -7.41 -16.61 6.14
C TYR A 93 -6.10 -16.92 6.88
N LYS A 94 -5.47 -18.07 6.58
CA LYS A 94 -4.15 -18.43 7.12
C LYS A 94 -3.08 -17.39 6.78
N ALA A 95 -3.14 -16.80 5.59
CA ALA A 95 -2.20 -15.76 5.17
C ALA A 95 -2.23 -14.52 6.07
N ILE A 96 -3.40 -14.12 6.63
CA ILE A 96 -3.52 -12.99 7.56
C ILE A 96 -2.58 -13.16 8.75
N ALA A 97 -2.52 -14.36 9.33
CA ALA A 97 -1.68 -14.68 10.49
C ALA A 97 -0.17 -14.64 10.14
N THR A 98 0.19 -14.86 8.88
CA THR A 98 1.59 -14.85 8.42
C THR A 98 2.16 -13.43 8.24
N LEU A 99 1.31 -12.39 8.17
CA LEU A 99 1.73 -11.01 8.02
C LEU A 99 2.24 -10.44 9.35
N LYS A 100 3.47 -10.79 9.69
CA LYS A 100 4.17 -10.34 10.90
C LYS A 100 5.44 -9.60 10.49
N ARG A 101 5.71 -8.45 11.10
CA ARG A 101 6.95 -7.68 10.88
C ARG A 101 8.17 -8.40 11.46
N ARG A 102 8.04 -8.93 12.69
CA ARG A 102 9.16 -9.58 13.39
C ARG A 102 9.53 -10.88 12.66
N GLY A 103 10.81 -11.02 12.31
CA GLY A 103 11.30 -12.17 11.56
C GLY A 103 10.93 -12.20 10.07
N TYR A 104 10.34 -11.13 9.54
CA TYR A 104 10.06 -11.05 8.11
C TYR A 104 11.35 -10.81 7.33
N LYS A 105 11.60 -11.66 6.34
CA LYS A 105 12.66 -11.50 5.34
C LYS A 105 12.01 -11.61 3.96
N PRO A 106 12.17 -10.61 3.07
CA PRO A 106 11.64 -10.69 1.72
C PRO A 106 12.39 -11.76 0.92
N LEU A 107 11.67 -12.42 0.02
CA LEU A 107 12.28 -13.38 -0.90
C LEU A 107 12.73 -12.67 -2.19
N PRO A 108 13.68 -13.27 -2.95
CA PRO A 108 14.08 -12.74 -4.25
C PRO A 108 12.88 -12.58 -5.20
N LEU A 109 12.98 -11.62 -6.11
CA LEU A 109 11.95 -11.40 -7.13
C LEU A 109 12.06 -12.46 -8.23
N LYS A 110 10.94 -13.02 -8.67
CA LYS A 110 10.90 -13.86 -9.86
C LYS A 110 11.02 -12.96 -11.10
N ARG A 111 12.12 -13.12 -11.85
CA ARG A 111 12.36 -12.36 -13.09
C ARG A 111 11.56 -12.95 -14.25
N VAL A 112 10.80 -12.10 -14.94
CA VAL A 112 10.10 -12.42 -16.18
C VAL A 112 10.41 -11.33 -17.19
N ASN A 113 10.76 -11.71 -18.43
CA ASN A 113 11.04 -10.76 -19.48
C ASN A 113 9.78 -10.54 -20.34
N ILE A 114 9.36 -9.28 -20.45
CA ILE A 114 8.20 -8.87 -21.25
C ILE A 114 8.70 -8.19 -22.53
N LYS A 115 8.15 -8.56 -23.67
CA LYS A 115 8.45 -7.89 -24.95
C LYS A 115 7.82 -6.50 -24.96
N LYS A 116 8.62 -5.49 -25.33
CA LYS A 116 8.15 -4.13 -25.61
C LYS A 116 7.68 -4.02 -27.07
N SER A 117 6.93 -2.95 -27.38
CA SER A 117 6.51 -2.65 -28.76
C SER A 117 7.66 -2.53 -29.75
N ASN A 118 8.84 -2.10 -29.28
CA ASN A 118 10.07 -1.99 -30.09
C ASN A 118 10.89 -3.30 -30.19
N GLY A 119 10.31 -4.44 -29.83
CA GLY A 119 10.97 -5.76 -29.87
C GLY A 119 11.97 -6.04 -28.75
N LYS A 120 12.40 -5.04 -27.97
CA LYS A 120 13.33 -5.22 -26.85
C LYS A 120 12.64 -5.89 -25.65
N LEU A 121 13.40 -6.62 -24.84
CA LEU A 121 12.91 -7.25 -23.62
C LEU A 121 13.00 -6.27 -22.44
N ARG A 122 11.93 -6.23 -21.63
CA ARG A 122 11.90 -5.53 -20.36
C ARG A 122 11.85 -6.54 -19.21
N PRO A 123 12.85 -6.59 -18.33
CA PRO A 123 12.77 -7.43 -17.15
C PRO A 123 11.72 -6.90 -16.17
N LEU A 124 10.88 -7.80 -15.67
CA LEU A 124 9.90 -7.54 -14.61
C LEU A 124 10.21 -8.44 -13.42
N GLY A 125 10.34 -7.85 -12.23
CA GLY A 125 10.50 -8.57 -10.98
C GLY A 125 9.13 -8.80 -10.31
N ILE A 126 8.75 -10.05 -10.08
CA ILE A 126 7.48 -10.42 -9.47
C ILE A 126 7.74 -10.87 -8.02
N PRO A 127 7.27 -10.12 -7.00
CA PRO A 127 7.41 -10.52 -5.60
C PRO A 127 6.43 -11.64 -5.24
N THR A 128 6.68 -12.33 -4.13
CA THR A 128 5.78 -13.35 -3.59
C THR A 128 4.44 -12.76 -3.15
N MET A 129 3.41 -13.61 -2.99
CA MET A 129 2.10 -13.15 -2.48
C MET A 129 2.22 -12.52 -1.10
N LYS A 130 3.08 -13.08 -0.25
CA LYS A 130 3.36 -12.54 1.09
C LYS A 130 4.01 -11.16 1.02
N ASP A 131 5.00 -10.97 0.16
CA ASP A 131 5.69 -9.69 0.01
C ASP A 131 4.73 -8.62 -0.52
N ARG A 132 3.89 -8.95 -1.51
CA ARG A 132 2.84 -8.04 -2.01
C ARG A 132 1.85 -7.64 -0.93
N ALA A 133 1.42 -8.59 -0.09
CA ALA A 133 0.51 -8.31 1.01
C ALA A 133 1.17 -7.45 2.09
N MET A 134 2.45 -7.69 2.40
CA MET A 134 3.22 -6.82 3.29
C MET A 134 3.35 -5.40 2.73
N GLN A 135 3.67 -5.26 1.44
CA GLN A 135 3.70 -3.95 0.77
C GLN A 135 2.34 -3.24 0.86
N ALA A 136 1.23 -3.96 0.59
CA ALA A 136 -0.12 -3.39 0.69
C ALA A 136 -0.47 -2.97 2.12
N LEU A 137 -0.04 -3.73 3.13
CA LEU A 137 -0.24 -3.42 4.54
C LEU A 137 0.52 -2.15 4.95
N TYR A 138 1.80 -2.06 4.59
CA TYR A 138 2.62 -0.87 4.89
C TYR A 138 2.17 0.36 4.11
N LEU A 139 1.71 0.19 2.87
CA LEU A 139 1.14 1.29 2.09
C LEU A 139 -0.03 1.95 2.82
N MET A 140 -0.94 1.16 3.44
CA MET A 140 -2.06 1.72 4.20
C MET A 140 -1.62 2.58 5.39
N ALA A 141 -0.45 2.30 5.96
CA ALA A 141 0.10 3.06 7.09
C ALA A 141 0.93 4.28 6.66
N LEU A 142 1.56 4.24 5.47
CA LEU A 142 2.44 5.31 4.96
C LEU A 142 1.67 6.34 4.13
N ASP A 143 0.68 5.90 3.36
CA ASP A 143 -0.12 6.73 2.47
C ASP A 143 -0.71 7.99 3.16
N PRO A 144 -1.31 7.92 4.37
CA PRO A 144 -1.81 9.09 5.07
C PRO A 144 -0.75 10.14 5.40
N VAL A 145 0.49 9.70 5.69
CA VAL A 145 1.61 10.61 5.96
C VAL A 145 2.08 11.23 4.65
N ALA A 146 2.29 10.41 3.62
CA ALA A 146 2.72 10.87 2.31
C ALA A 146 1.75 11.91 1.72
N GLU A 147 0.43 11.67 1.82
CA GLU A 147 -0.58 12.62 1.31
C GLU A 147 -0.63 13.93 2.11
N THR A 148 -0.23 13.94 3.38
CA THR A 148 -0.20 15.15 4.21
C THR A 148 1.07 15.98 4.04
N THR A 149 2.20 15.35 3.69
CA THR A 149 3.51 16.00 3.63
C THR A 149 3.97 16.31 2.21
N SER A 150 3.39 15.62 1.21
CA SER A 150 3.80 15.83 -0.18
C SER A 150 3.26 17.13 -0.75
N ASP A 151 3.96 17.64 -1.76
CA ASP A 151 3.50 18.76 -2.56
C ASP A 151 2.12 18.48 -3.18
N LYS A 152 1.23 19.46 -3.08
CA LYS A 152 -0.14 19.38 -3.61
C LYS A 152 -0.19 19.28 -5.14
N TYR A 153 0.87 19.67 -5.83
CA TYR A 153 1.01 19.61 -7.29
C TYR A 153 1.76 18.36 -7.78
N SER A 154 2.09 17.44 -6.89
CA SER A 154 2.57 16.12 -7.28
C SER A 154 1.40 15.23 -7.70
N PHE A 155 1.32 14.83 -8.96
CA PHE A 155 0.19 14.07 -9.52
C PHE A 155 0.52 12.59 -9.75
N GLY A 156 1.76 12.29 -10.13
CA GLY A 156 2.16 10.93 -10.53
C GLY A 156 2.00 9.90 -9.43
N PHE A 157 1.37 8.75 -9.75
CA PHE A 157 1.15 7.61 -8.85
C PHE A 157 0.34 7.90 -7.58
N ARG A 158 -0.36 9.03 -7.53
CA ARG A 158 -1.18 9.43 -6.39
C ARG A 158 -2.63 8.99 -6.56
N LYS A 159 -3.27 8.59 -5.46
CA LYS A 159 -4.68 8.22 -5.48
C LYS A 159 -5.55 9.43 -5.83
N ASN A 160 -6.63 9.17 -6.59
CA ASN A 160 -7.60 10.19 -6.99
C ASN A 160 -6.99 11.38 -7.75
N ARG A 161 -5.83 11.18 -8.39
CA ARG A 161 -5.20 12.14 -9.29
C ARG A 161 -4.93 11.48 -10.63
N CYS A 162 -5.12 12.22 -11.70
CA CYS A 162 -4.95 11.74 -13.07
C CYS A 162 -4.06 12.67 -13.89
N CYS A 163 -3.74 12.25 -15.10
CA CYS A 163 -2.94 13.04 -16.02
C CYS A 163 -3.65 14.37 -16.39
N ALA A 164 -4.99 14.35 -16.50
CA ALA A 164 -5.78 15.54 -16.78
C ALA A 164 -5.59 16.64 -15.73
N ASP A 165 -5.52 16.27 -14.43
CA ASP A 165 -5.28 17.24 -13.36
C ASP A 165 -3.91 17.94 -13.53
N ALA A 166 -2.89 17.18 -13.93
CA ALA A 166 -1.57 17.72 -14.22
C ALA A 166 -1.60 18.66 -15.43
N MET A 167 -2.30 18.27 -16.51
CA MET A 167 -2.45 19.10 -17.72
C MET A 167 -3.18 20.41 -17.41
N ILE A 168 -4.29 20.38 -16.68
CA ILE A 168 -5.04 21.57 -16.25
C ILE A 168 -4.11 22.49 -15.44
N ARG A 169 -3.30 21.91 -14.55
CA ARG A 169 -2.38 22.72 -13.76
C ARG A 169 -1.27 23.35 -14.59
N CYS A 170 -0.68 22.61 -15.53
CA CYS A 170 0.30 23.15 -16.47
C CYS A 170 -0.30 24.29 -17.29
N HIS A 171 -1.50 24.09 -17.86
CA HIS A 171 -2.20 25.14 -18.59
C HIS A 171 -2.42 26.38 -17.73
N THR A 172 -2.92 26.22 -16.50
CA THR A 172 -3.16 27.35 -15.57
C THR A 172 -1.89 28.15 -15.27
N LEU A 173 -0.72 27.49 -15.20
CA LEU A 173 0.54 28.12 -14.86
C LEU A 173 1.24 28.76 -16.07
N LEU A 174 1.05 28.21 -17.28
CA LEU A 174 1.85 28.58 -18.46
C LEU A 174 1.07 29.38 -19.51
N SER A 175 -0.27 29.47 -19.43
CA SER A 175 -1.10 30.10 -20.46
C SER A 175 -1.22 31.61 -20.35
N ARG A 176 -0.68 32.23 -19.30
CA ARG A 176 -0.85 33.70 -19.08
C ARG A 176 0.38 34.46 -19.60
N THR A 177 0.18 35.71 -20.05
CA THR A 177 1.24 36.56 -20.56
C THR A 177 2.37 36.86 -19.59
N TYR A 178 2.11 36.77 -18.27
CA TYR A 178 3.11 36.91 -17.20
C TYR A 178 3.59 35.56 -16.61
N SER A 179 3.32 34.47 -17.33
CA SER A 179 3.79 33.13 -16.90
C SER A 179 5.30 33.01 -17.08
N PRO A 180 5.94 32.10 -16.30
CA PRO A 180 7.36 31.79 -16.48
C PRO A 180 7.65 31.34 -17.92
N GLU A 181 8.66 31.90 -18.55
CA GLU A 181 9.11 31.53 -19.91
C GLU A 181 9.97 30.26 -19.92
N TRP A 182 10.55 29.91 -18.78
CA TRP A 182 11.47 28.78 -18.65
C TRP A 182 10.81 27.60 -17.96
N VAL A 183 10.94 26.42 -18.56
CA VAL A 183 10.47 25.14 -18.02
C VAL A 183 11.67 24.23 -17.79
N LEU A 184 11.85 23.79 -16.54
CA LEU A 184 12.87 22.82 -16.18
C LEU A 184 12.25 21.41 -16.23
N GLU A 185 12.66 20.59 -17.19
CA GLU A 185 12.30 19.19 -17.28
C GLU A 185 13.40 18.30 -16.66
N LEU A 186 13.06 17.54 -15.63
CA LEU A 186 13.96 16.64 -14.94
C LEU A 186 13.44 15.20 -14.98
N SER A 187 14.35 14.27 -15.21
CA SER A 187 14.08 12.82 -15.08
C SER A 187 14.84 12.24 -13.90
N LEU A 188 14.36 11.13 -13.36
CA LEU A 188 15.04 10.39 -12.28
C LEU A 188 16.49 10.04 -12.62
N ILE A 189 16.81 9.81 -13.90
CA ILE A 189 18.20 9.56 -14.32
C ILE A 189 19.11 10.77 -14.13
N HIS A 190 18.58 12.00 -14.20
CA HIS A 190 19.35 13.22 -13.94
C HIS A 190 19.60 13.46 -12.44
N ILE A 191 18.67 13.00 -11.59
CA ILE A 191 18.71 13.21 -10.14
C ILE A 191 19.44 12.07 -9.43
N SER A 192 19.19 10.82 -9.83
CA SER A 192 19.71 9.65 -9.13
C SER A 192 21.11 9.23 -9.56
N GLU A 193 21.56 9.59 -10.78
CA GLU A 193 22.87 9.25 -11.32
C GLU A 193 23.58 10.47 -11.95
N PRO A 194 23.71 11.61 -11.24
CA PRO A 194 24.31 12.82 -11.82
C PRO A 194 25.82 12.65 -12.13
N THR A 195 26.46 11.66 -11.53
CA THR A 195 27.92 11.43 -11.62
C THR A 195 28.30 10.24 -12.52
N ARG A 196 27.33 9.54 -13.11
CA ARG A 196 27.66 8.44 -14.00
C ARG A 196 28.27 8.99 -15.30
N PRO A 197 29.57 8.76 -15.59
CA PRO A 197 30.16 9.22 -16.84
C PRO A 197 29.41 8.60 -18.00
N ARG A 198 28.95 9.42 -18.94
CA ARG A 198 28.48 8.93 -20.24
C ARG A 198 29.71 8.39 -20.95
N LEU A 199 29.81 7.08 -21.04
CA LEU A 199 30.71 6.44 -22.00
C LEU A 199 30.19 6.84 -23.40
N ILE A 200 30.91 7.73 -24.04
CA ILE A 200 30.74 8.13 -25.43
C ILE A 200 31.18 6.99 -26.31
#